data_2c9e31bf637c388e370d6b628825c1a6
#
_entry.id   2c9e31bf637c388e370d6b628825c1a6
#
_cell.length_a   1.000
_cell.length_b   1.000
_cell.length_c   1.000
_cell.angle_alpha   90.00
_cell.angle_beta   90.00
_cell.angle_gamma   90.00
#
_symmetry.space_group_name_H-M   'P 1'
#
loop_
_entity.id
_entity.type
_entity.pdbx_description
1 polymer ?
#
loop_
_entity_poly.entity_id
_entity_poly.type
_entity_poly.pdbx_seq_one_letter_code
_entity_poly.pdbx_strand_id
1 'polypeptide(L)'
;SRRQRQMCIRDSLNTGLIQLMGKGAKERYVQIGSTSVLNILRKYYAENRAAIKKSGYFFVNGRGNRYTEQSIRLMLKKYTAQAGIERNITPHMFRHSFATYLIEEGVDISCVQRILGHSSIKTTQIYIHVAARKQAEILRDMHPRNNMKIIGAA
;
A
#
# COMPACT_ATOMS: atom_id res chain seq x y z
N SER A 1 10.23 -23.56 -6.38
CA SER A 1 9.44 -24.40 -7.23
C SER A 1 8.11 -23.76 -7.65
N ARG A 2 7.71 -23.95 -8.92
CA ARG A 2 6.49 -23.33 -9.51
C ARG A 2 5.20 -23.68 -8.78
N ARG A 3 5.08 -24.89 -8.24
CA ARG A 3 3.87 -25.35 -7.55
C ARG A 3 3.63 -24.64 -6.20
N GLN A 4 4.68 -24.35 -5.45
CA GLN A 4 4.59 -23.59 -4.20
C GLN A 4 4.14 -22.14 -4.41
N ARG A 5 4.59 -21.48 -5.50
CA ARG A 5 4.15 -20.10 -5.81
C ARG A 5 2.65 -20.02 -6.12
N GLN A 6 2.04 -21.04 -6.71
CA GLN A 6 0.61 -21.04 -7.06
C GLN A 6 -0.29 -21.31 -5.84
N MET A 7 0.13 -22.17 -4.92
CA MET A 7 -0.57 -22.33 -3.64
C MET A 7 -0.53 -21.04 -2.81
N CYS A 8 0.62 -20.38 -2.76
CA CYS A 8 0.78 -19.11 -2.05
C CYS A 8 -0.14 -18.00 -2.56
N ILE A 9 -0.37 -17.88 -3.88
CA ILE A 9 -1.25 -16.83 -4.43
C ILE A 9 -2.69 -17.02 -3.99
N ARG A 10 -3.24 -18.23 -4.06
CA ARG A 10 -4.63 -18.51 -3.69
C ARG A 10 -4.86 -18.28 -2.19
N ASP A 11 -3.98 -18.78 -1.36
CA ASP A 11 -4.07 -18.61 0.09
C ASP A 11 -3.85 -17.15 0.48
N SER A 12 -2.95 -16.45 -0.19
CA SER A 12 -2.75 -15.00 -0.02
C SER A 12 -3.98 -14.17 -0.36
N LEU A 13 -4.75 -14.54 -1.39
CA LEU A 13 -6.00 -13.85 -1.73
C LEU A 13 -7.12 -14.14 -0.71
N ASN A 14 -7.07 -15.26 0.00
CA ASN A 14 -8.04 -15.57 1.05
C ASN A 14 -7.74 -14.80 2.33
N THR A 15 -6.48 -14.74 2.73
CA THR A 15 -6.02 -14.05 3.94
C THR A 15 -5.77 -12.55 3.74
N GLY A 16 -5.63 -12.09 2.48
CA GLY A 16 -5.21 -10.74 2.14
C GLY A 16 -3.73 -10.47 2.37
N LEU A 17 -2.95 -11.46 2.83
CA LEU A 17 -1.51 -11.34 3.05
C LEU A 17 -0.75 -11.78 1.79
N ILE A 18 -0.18 -10.83 1.08
CA ILE A 18 0.55 -11.07 -0.18
C ILE A 18 2.04 -11.03 0.04
N GLN A 19 2.71 -12.11 -0.30
CA GLN A 19 4.16 -12.19 -0.32
C GLN A 19 4.70 -11.63 -1.63
N LEU A 20 5.57 -10.64 -1.55
CA LEU A 20 6.23 -10.01 -2.69
C LEU A 20 7.71 -10.34 -2.67
N MET A 21 8.23 -10.76 -3.82
CA MET A 21 9.67 -10.91 -4.04
C MET A 21 10.26 -9.58 -4.52
N GLY A 22 11.14 -9.00 -3.70
CA GLY A 22 11.85 -7.77 -4.02
C GLY A 22 13.19 -8.00 -4.74
N LYS A 23 13.88 -6.91 -5.07
CA LYS A 23 15.22 -6.94 -5.64
C LYS A 23 16.21 -7.60 -4.66
N GLY A 24 17.04 -8.53 -5.15
CA GLY A 24 17.99 -9.26 -4.32
C GLY A 24 17.37 -10.40 -3.50
N ALA A 25 16.28 -11.01 -3.98
CA ALA A 25 15.57 -12.12 -3.34
C ALA A 25 15.02 -11.80 -1.92
N LYS A 26 14.90 -10.52 -1.57
CA LYS A 26 14.29 -10.11 -0.30
C LYS A 26 12.78 -10.27 -0.37
N GLU A 27 12.24 -11.06 0.53
CA GLU A 27 10.81 -11.25 0.68
C GLU A 27 10.22 -10.13 1.53
N ARG A 28 9.02 -9.70 1.17
CA ARG A 28 8.22 -8.80 2.00
C ARG A 28 6.75 -9.16 1.90
N TYR A 29 6.03 -8.89 2.95
CA TYR A 29 4.60 -9.12 3.03
C TYR A 29 3.84 -7.80 2.97
N VAL A 30 2.73 -7.80 2.23
CA VAL A 30 1.81 -6.67 2.14
C VAL A 30 0.43 -7.17 2.51
N GLN A 31 -0.23 -6.52 3.47
CA GLN A 31 -1.59 -6.82 3.86
C GLN A 31 -2.58 -5.97 3.06
N ILE A 32 -3.54 -6.62 2.41
CA ILE A 32 -4.68 -5.94 1.79
C ILE A 32 -5.85 -6.01 2.77
N GLY A 33 -6.22 -4.86 3.34
CA GLY A 33 -7.31 -4.76 4.30
C GLY A 33 -8.70 -4.61 3.67
N SER A 34 -8.77 -4.18 2.41
CA SER A 34 -10.05 -3.93 1.74
C SER A 34 -10.62 -5.20 1.11
N THR A 35 -11.80 -5.63 1.59
CA THR A 35 -12.52 -6.78 1.04
C THR A 35 -12.94 -6.58 -0.42
N SER A 36 -13.32 -5.36 -0.80
CA SER A 36 -13.68 -5.03 -2.19
C SER A 36 -12.48 -5.23 -3.13
N VAL A 37 -11.29 -4.78 -2.74
CA VAL A 37 -10.05 -5.01 -3.51
C VAL A 37 -9.73 -6.50 -3.61
N LEU A 38 -9.86 -7.25 -2.52
CA LEU A 38 -9.65 -8.70 -2.54
C LEU A 38 -10.61 -9.43 -3.48
N ASN A 39 -11.88 -9.02 -3.52
CA ASN A 39 -12.86 -9.59 -4.43
C ASN A 39 -12.53 -9.32 -5.89
N ILE A 40 -12.08 -8.09 -6.22
CA ILE A 40 -11.60 -7.75 -7.57
C ILE A 40 -10.39 -8.61 -7.95
N LEU A 41 -9.42 -8.79 -7.03
CA LEU A 41 -8.24 -9.61 -7.28
C LEU A 41 -8.58 -11.09 -7.45
N ARG A 42 -9.55 -11.62 -6.69
CA ARG A 42 -10.05 -12.99 -6.84
C ARG A 42 -10.72 -13.20 -8.20
N LYS A 43 -11.58 -12.26 -8.63
CA LYS A 43 -12.20 -12.26 -9.94
C LYS A 43 -11.14 -12.22 -11.05
N TYR A 44 -10.21 -11.29 -10.97
CA TYR A 44 -9.09 -11.19 -11.90
C TYR A 44 -8.29 -12.50 -11.99
N TYR A 45 -7.97 -13.11 -10.84
CA TYR A 45 -7.25 -14.38 -10.79
C TYR A 45 -8.02 -15.52 -11.46
N ALA A 46 -9.33 -15.61 -11.24
CA ALA A 46 -10.19 -16.63 -11.85
C ALA A 46 -10.21 -16.49 -13.39
N GLU A 47 -10.38 -15.27 -13.89
CA GLU A 47 -10.44 -14.97 -15.33
C GLU A 47 -9.09 -15.17 -16.04
N ASN A 48 -7.97 -14.87 -15.36
CA ASN A 48 -6.63 -14.92 -15.97
C ASN A 48 -5.79 -16.13 -15.53
N ARG A 49 -6.39 -17.12 -14.89
CA ARG A 49 -5.69 -18.27 -14.28
C ARG A 49 -4.72 -18.98 -15.22
N ALA A 50 -5.13 -19.23 -16.48
CA ALA A 50 -4.30 -19.90 -17.47
C ALA A 50 -3.04 -19.08 -17.83
N ALA A 51 -3.20 -17.77 -18.07
CA ALA A 51 -2.12 -16.87 -18.40
C ALA A 51 -1.15 -16.68 -17.20
N ILE A 52 -1.68 -16.53 -15.99
CA ILE A 52 -0.92 -16.46 -14.74
C ILE A 52 -0.09 -17.74 -14.55
N LYS A 53 -0.71 -18.91 -14.78
CA LYS A 53 -0.03 -20.20 -14.67
C LYS A 53 1.10 -20.35 -15.68
N LYS A 54 0.87 -19.89 -16.93
CA LYS A 54 1.85 -19.95 -18.02
C LYS A 54 3.00 -18.99 -17.78
N SER A 55 2.72 -17.75 -17.44
CA SER A 55 3.73 -16.69 -17.27
C SER A 55 4.47 -16.77 -15.95
N GLY A 56 3.84 -17.26 -14.88
CA GLY A 56 4.35 -17.26 -13.51
C GLY A 56 4.23 -15.90 -12.80
N TYR A 57 3.54 -14.93 -13.43
CA TYR A 57 3.29 -13.60 -12.85
C TYR A 57 1.81 -13.41 -12.57
N PHE A 58 1.49 -12.76 -11.42
CA PHE A 58 0.11 -12.50 -11.06
C PHE A 58 -0.55 -11.51 -12.02
N PHE A 59 0.08 -10.36 -12.26
CA PHE A 59 -0.44 -9.38 -13.20
C PHE A 59 0.09 -9.63 -14.61
N VAL A 60 -0.83 -9.91 -15.53
CA VAL A 60 -0.56 -10.17 -16.94
C VAL A 60 -1.30 -9.20 -17.82
N ASN A 61 -0.68 -8.82 -18.93
CA ASN A 61 -1.32 -8.00 -19.96
C ASN A 61 -2.24 -8.84 -20.87
N GLY A 62 -2.96 -8.23 -21.79
CA GLY A 62 -3.87 -8.91 -22.72
C GLY A 62 -3.21 -9.97 -23.63
N ARG A 63 -1.88 -10.01 -23.70
CA ARG A 63 -1.09 -11.04 -24.40
C ARG A 63 -0.60 -12.14 -23.48
N GLY A 64 -0.97 -12.13 -22.20
CA GLY A 64 -0.53 -13.10 -21.21
C GLY A 64 0.90 -12.90 -20.68
N ASN A 65 1.56 -11.78 -21.01
CA ASN A 65 2.89 -11.45 -20.51
C ASN A 65 2.80 -10.57 -19.25
N ARG A 66 3.88 -10.55 -18.45
CA ARG A 66 3.94 -9.70 -17.24
C ARG A 66 3.80 -8.22 -17.60
N TYR A 67 3.21 -7.45 -16.71
CA TYR A 67 3.28 -6.00 -16.76
C TYR A 67 4.69 -5.50 -16.45
N THR A 68 5.18 -4.57 -17.28
CA THR A 68 6.46 -3.87 -17.06
C THR A 68 6.18 -2.52 -16.38
N GLU A 69 7.21 -1.90 -15.78
CA GLU A 69 7.07 -0.54 -15.24
C GLU A 69 6.58 0.45 -16.31
N GLN A 70 7.08 0.33 -17.54
CA GLN A 70 6.65 1.17 -18.65
C GLN A 70 5.17 0.97 -18.98
N SER A 71 4.69 -0.28 -18.99
CA SER A 71 3.26 -0.57 -19.22
C SER A 71 2.38 0.06 -18.14
N ILE A 72 2.81 0.03 -16.87
CA ILE A 72 2.09 0.66 -15.76
C ILE A 72 2.07 2.18 -15.92
N ARG A 73 3.19 2.80 -16.29
CA ARG A 73 3.27 4.25 -16.54
C ARG A 73 2.35 4.68 -17.70
N LEU A 74 2.33 3.92 -18.79
CA LEU A 74 1.44 4.19 -19.94
C LEU A 74 -0.04 4.04 -19.55
N MET A 75 -0.36 3.01 -18.76
CA MET A 75 -1.71 2.80 -18.24
C MET A 75 -2.14 3.98 -17.36
N LEU A 76 -1.29 4.43 -16.43
CA LEU A 76 -1.58 5.59 -15.59
C LEU A 76 -1.80 6.84 -16.44
N LYS A 77 -0.92 7.10 -17.41
CA LYS A 77 -1.06 8.25 -18.33
C LYS A 77 -2.39 8.22 -19.08
N LYS A 78 -2.83 7.04 -19.53
CA LYS A 78 -4.14 6.87 -20.21
C LYS A 78 -5.29 7.25 -19.27
N TYR A 79 -5.31 6.69 -18.05
CA TYR A 79 -6.41 6.95 -17.11
C TYR A 79 -6.42 8.37 -16.54
N THR A 80 -5.26 8.98 -16.33
CA THR A 80 -5.20 10.39 -15.92
C THR A 80 -5.72 11.33 -17.00
N ALA A 81 -5.40 11.07 -18.26
CA ALA A 81 -5.94 11.82 -19.39
C ALA A 81 -7.47 11.67 -19.52
N GLN A 82 -8.00 10.44 -19.34
CA GLN A 82 -9.44 10.20 -19.34
C GLN A 82 -10.16 10.89 -18.15
N ALA A 83 -9.47 11.04 -17.04
CA ALA A 83 -10.00 11.73 -15.84
C ALA A 83 -9.84 13.26 -15.90
N GLY A 84 -9.29 13.82 -16.97
CA GLY A 84 -9.03 15.26 -17.10
C GLY A 84 -7.93 15.76 -16.17
N ILE A 85 -7.04 14.88 -15.69
CA ILE A 85 -5.95 15.25 -14.79
C ILE A 85 -4.72 15.61 -15.64
N GLU A 86 -4.37 16.88 -15.68
CA GLU A 86 -3.21 17.37 -16.46
C GLU A 86 -1.85 17.02 -15.83
N ARG A 87 -1.85 16.76 -14.50
CA ARG A 87 -0.63 16.41 -13.77
C ARG A 87 -0.12 15.02 -14.15
N ASN A 88 1.19 14.89 -14.34
CA ASN A 88 1.82 13.58 -14.56
C ASN A 88 1.80 12.73 -13.28
N ILE A 89 0.89 11.77 -13.22
CA ILE A 89 0.71 10.87 -12.07
C ILE A 89 1.65 9.67 -12.22
N THR A 90 2.40 9.39 -11.15
CA THR A 90 3.35 8.27 -11.10
C THR A 90 3.01 7.28 -9.98
N PRO A 91 3.47 6.02 -10.05
CA PRO A 91 3.30 5.05 -8.96
C PRO A 91 3.85 5.54 -7.61
N HIS A 92 4.91 6.35 -7.63
CA HIS A 92 5.49 6.94 -6.42
C HIS A 92 4.55 7.95 -5.75
N MET A 93 3.76 8.67 -6.53
CA MET A 93 2.76 9.60 -5.99
C MET A 93 1.65 8.87 -5.24
N PHE A 94 1.14 7.75 -5.77
CA PHE A 94 0.19 6.92 -5.04
C PHE A 94 0.76 6.42 -3.71
N ARG A 95 2.00 5.96 -3.74
CA ARG A 95 2.69 5.50 -2.54
C ARG A 95 2.87 6.63 -1.52
N HIS A 96 3.23 7.82 -1.98
CA HIS A 96 3.38 9.01 -1.14
C HIS A 96 2.03 9.41 -0.53
N SER A 97 0.98 9.52 -1.34
CA SER A 97 -0.37 9.86 -0.87
C SER A 97 -0.89 8.86 0.15
N PHE A 98 -0.67 7.56 -0.07
CA PHE A 98 -1.05 6.51 0.86
C PHE A 98 -0.30 6.64 2.20
N ALA A 99 1.01 6.92 2.17
CA ALA A 99 1.80 7.13 3.36
C ALA A 99 1.32 8.35 4.15
N THR A 100 1.10 9.47 3.46
CA THR A 100 0.62 10.72 4.07
C THR A 100 -0.74 10.50 4.73
N TYR A 101 -1.67 9.87 4.01
CA TYR A 101 -2.99 9.55 4.54
C TYR A 101 -2.93 8.72 5.83
N LEU A 102 -2.13 7.64 5.85
CA LEU A 102 -1.99 6.82 7.06
C LEU A 102 -1.44 7.60 8.25
N ILE A 103 -0.49 8.51 8.01
CA ILE A 103 0.10 9.33 9.07
C ILE A 103 -0.91 10.39 9.56
N GLU A 104 -1.70 10.97 8.68
CA GLU A 104 -2.78 11.89 9.03
C GLU A 104 -3.87 11.20 9.86
N GLU A 105 -4.12 9.91 9.63
CA GLU A 105 -5.00 9.07 10.45
C GLU A 105 -4.37 8.64 11.79
N GLY A 106 -3.11 9.04 12.06
CA GLY A 106 -2.43 8.79 13.32
C GLY A 106 -1.65 7.47 13.37
N VAL A 107 -1.45 6.81 12.22
CA VAL A 107 -0.61 5.60 12.17
C VAL A 107 0.85 5.98 12.39
N ASP A 108 1.52 5.24 13.27
CA ASP A 108 2.93 5.45 13.57
C ASP A 108 3.84 5.35 12.34
N ILE A 109 4.79 6.27 12.23
CA ILE A 109 5.73 6.35 11.09
C ILE A 109 6.48 5.03 10.87
N SER A 110 6.89 4.34 11.94
CA SER A 110 7.61 3.06 11.86
C SER A 110 6.71 1.97 11.29
N CYS A 111 5.42 2.02 11.60
CA CYS A 111 4.42 1.13 11.01
C CYS A 111 4.25 1.38 9.51
N VAL A 112 4.12 2.65 9.12
CA VAL A 112 4.03 3.05 7.71
C VAL A 112 5.29 2.64 6.93
N GLN A 113 6.47 2.80 7.51
CA GLN A 113 7.73 2.33 6.92
C GLN A 113 7.70 0.83 6.63
N ARG A 114 7.26 0.03 7.59
CA ARG A 114 7.16 -1.44 7.44
C ARG A 114 6.16 -1.81 6.36
N ILE A 115 4.98 -1.20 6.36
CA ILE A 115 3.94 -1.43 5.34
C ILE A 115 4.47 -1.14 3.94
N LEU A 116 5.19 -0.03 3.78
CA LEU A 116 5.75 0.38 2.51
C LEU A 116 7.03 -0.36 2.14
N GLY A 117 7.69 -1.01 3.09
CA GLY A 117 8.98 -1.68 2.88
C GLY A 117 10.09 -0.70 2.50
N HIS A 118 10.15 0.45 3.19
CA HIS A 118 11.23 1.42 3.02
C HIS A 118 12.51 0.90 3.65
N SER A 119 13.56 0.75 2.87
CA SER A 119 14.91 0.42 3.34
C SER A 119 15.71 1.64 3.83
N SER A 120 15.19 2.86 3.65
CA SER A 120 15.89 4.10 3.96
C SER A 120 15.05 5.04 4.82
N ILE A 121 15.65 5.50 5.91
CA ILE A 121 15.11 6.51 6.83
C ILE A 121 14.90 7.87 6.13
N LYS A 122 15.71 8.21 5.13
CA LYS A 122 15.60 9.48 4.39
C LYS A 122 14.23 9.71 3.75
N THR A 123 13.58 8.66 3.27
CA THR A 123 12.23 8.75 2.67
C THR A 123 11.16 9.03 3.72
N THR A 124 11.44 8.77 4.98
CA THR A 124 10.50 8.94 6.09
C THR A 124 10.57 10.33 6.71
N GLN A 125 11.72 11.01 6.60
CA GLN A 125 11.89 12.38 7.12
C GLN A 125 10.88 13.37 6.53
N ILE A 126 10.41 13.14 5.30
CA ILE A 126 9.37 13.94 4.64
C ILE A 126 8.05 13.95 5.45
N TYR A 127 7.78 12.89 6.20
CA TYR A 127 6.54 12.73 6.95
C TYR A 127 6.60 13.19 8.40
N ILE A 128 7.79 13.57 8.91
CA ILE A 128 7.97 13.98 10.31
C ILE A 128 7.09 15.18 10.64
N HIS A 129 6.98 16.16 9.74
CA HIS A 129 6.15 17.35 9.96
C HIS A 129 4.65 17.00 10.02
N VAL A 130 4.18 16.06 9.22
CA VAL A 130 2.78 15.59 9.22
C VAL A 130 2.49 14.89 10.54
N ALA A 131 3.38 13.99 10.96
CA ALA A 131 3.25 13.27 12.23
C ALA A 131 3.30 14.20 13.44
N ALA A 132 4.19 15.19 13.46
CA ALA A 132 4.29 16.15 14.57
C ALA A 132 3.02 16.98 14.71
N ARG A 133 2.41 17.42 13.60
CA ARG A 133 1.14 18.13 13.63
C ARG A 133 0.02 17.25 14.20
N LYS A 134 -0.09 15.99 13.74
CA LYS A 134 -1.10 15.06 14.25
C LYS A 134 -0.91 14.72 15.74
N GLN A 135 0.35 14.53 16.17
CA GLN A 135 0.66 14.32 17.58
C GLN A 135 0.23 15.53 18.44
N ALA A 136 0.46 16.76 17.96
CA ALA A 136 0.02 17.96 18.66
C ALA A 136 -1.51 18.05 18.78
N GLU A 137 -2.26 17.65 17.75
CA GLU A 137 -3.71 17.56 17.78
C GLU A 137 -4.17 16.52 18.82
N ILE A 138 -3.63 15.31 18.79
CA ILE A 138 -3.94 14.23 19.72
C ILE A 138 -3.64 14.65 21.17
N LEU A 139 -2.48 15.28 21.42
CA LEU A 139 -2.12 15.77 22.76
C LEU A 139 -3.06 16.88 23.23
N ARG A 140 -3.54 17.74 22.33
CA ARG A 140 -4.50 18.78 22.69
C ARG A 140 -5.85 18.19 23.11
N ASP A 141 -6.34 17.21 22.32
CA ASP A 141 -7.68 16.68 22.48
C ASP A 141 -7.77 15.57 23.57
N MET A 142 -6.70 14.75 23.65
CA MET A 142 -6.65 13.57 24.51
C MET A 142 -5.68 13.70 25.69
N HIS A 143 -5.18 14.90 26.00
CA HIS A 143 -4.27 15.07 27.12
C HIS A 143 -4.98 14.66 28.42
N PRO A 144 -4.38 13.78 29.25
CA PRO A 144 -5.02 13.28 30.47
C PRO A 144 -5.53 14.39 31.40
N ARG A 145 -4.84 15.52 31.43
CA ARG A 145 -5.22 16.69 32.25
C ARG A 145 -6.52 17.34 31.80
N ASN A 146 -6.95 17.19 30.57
CA ASN A 146 -8.22 17.74 30.11
C ASN A 146 -9.41 17.06 30.79
N ASN A 147 -9.23 15.82 31.25
CA ASN A 147 -10.26 15.02 31.92
C ASN A 147 -10.03 14.92 33.44
N MET A 148 -8.95 15.50 33.98
CA MET A 148 -8.71 15.54 35.42
C MET A 148 -9.48 16.70 36.06
N LYS A 149 -10.48 16.36 36.88
CA LYS A 149 -11.06 17.32 37.85
C LYS A 149 -10.00 17.55 38.92
N ILE A 150 -9.42 18.75 38.95
CA ILE A 150 -8.56 19.15 40.07
C ILE A 150 -9.48 19.33 41.30
N ILE A 151 -9.53 18.32 42.16
CA ILE A 151 -10.18 18.43 43.45
C ILE A 151 -9.23 19.22 44.34
N GLY A 152 -9.55 20.48 44.64
CA GLY A 152 -8.82 21.32 45.57
C GLY A 152 -8.01 22.45 45.00
N ALA A 153 -8.68 23.45 44.45
CA ALA A 153 -8.19 24.84 44.42
C ALA A 153 -9.31 25.65 45.12
N ALA A 154 -9.17 25.76 46.42
CA ALA A 154 -9.86 26.81 47.19
C ALA A 154 -9.11 28.12 47.05
#